data_3f1397662a33978681a7a1fc887c1b68
#
_entry.id   3f1397662a33978681a7a1fc887c1b68
#
_cell.length_a   1.000
_cell.length_b   1.000
_cell.length_c   1.000
_cell.angle_alpha   90.00
_cell.angle_beta   90.00
_cell.angle_gamma   90.00
#
_symmetry.space_group_name_H-M   'P 1'
#
loop_
_entity.id
_entity.type
_entity.pdbx_description
1 polymer ?
#
loop_
_entity_poly.entity_id
_entity_poly.type
_entity_poly.pdbx_seq_one_letter_code
_entity_poly.pdbx_strand_id
1 'polypeptide(L)'
;MDVVVKRARAVAGRIAAPPSKSMAHRAVLCAALAKGTSHLHHLAFSKDISATLGAAGRLCARVTTGENDAVVEGLGRFLPVDAPVDCCESGSTLRFLIPLASLIGQEVTFTGRGRLMERPQSVYKTLYQQQGLRFEQGADRLTVEGALTPGEYELAGNVSSQFISGLLFALPLLGGTSTLHLIPPVESRSYIDMTRAVQHAFGVESRWLDENTLEIPGGQHYLPGDYTVEGDYSQAAFPAVLGAVTGGVAITGLSEETLQGDAAILEILRRCGARFTRTGQGVVFEKAPLHGTDIDLADCPDLGPVLMVLGLLCEGTTVIRNAERLRIKESDRIEAMETELRACGGQLESEGGTITIHGCAGALHAPEQPLSGHNDHRVVMSLAVLALAAGLALPISGAEAIAKSWPDFLEAIKPLGAEVEHVG
;
A
#
# COMPACT_ATOMS: atom_id res chain seq x y z
N MET A 1 -14.87 8.79 -13.56
CA MET A 1 -13.94 9.51 -14.50
C MET A 1 -13.44 8.48 -15.51
N ASP A 2 -13.70 8.71 -16.77
CA ASP A 2 -13.25 7.82 -17.83
C ASP A 2 -12.16 8.53 -18.63
N VAL A 3 -11.12 7.80 -19.00
CA VAL A 3 -9.97 8.34 -19.71
C VAL A 3 -9.54 7.40 -20.84
N VAL A 4 -8.92 7.97 -21.88
CA VAL A 4 -8.14 7.20 -22.85
C VAL A 4 -6.68 7.51 -22.61
N VAL A 5 -5.91 6.48 -22.28
CA VAL A 5 -4.44 6.58 -22.12
C VAL A 5 -3.79 6.01 -23.37
N LYS A 6 -2.93 6.79 -24.00
CA LYS A 6 -2.17 6.36 -25.18
C LYS A 6 -0.75 6.92 -25.17
N ARG A 7 0.12 6.33 -25.97
CA ARG A 7 1.48 6.80 -26.16
C ARG A 7 1.52 7.84 -27.28
N ALA A 8 1.76 9.10 -26.94
CA ALA A 8 1.85 10.19 -27.91
C ALA A 8 3.20 10.26 -28.63
N ARG A 9 4.27 9.79 -27.95
CA ARG A 9 5.66 9.78 -28.47
C ARG A 9 6.45 8.63 -27.84
N ALA A 10 7.71 8.45 -28.25
CA ALA A 10 8.59 7.50 -27.58
C ALA A 10 8.64 7.77 -26.07
N VAL A 11 8.53 6.70 -25.28
CA VAL A 11 8.59 6.81 -23.82
C VAL A 11 10.01 7.18 -23.42
N ALA A 12 10.17 8.33 -22.81
CA ALA A 12 11.43 8.80 -22.24
C ALA A 12 11.16 10.00 -21.32
N GLY A 13 12.00 10.16 -20.30
CA GLY A 13 11.91 11.31 -19.40
C GLY A 13 12.20 10.97 -17.96
N ARG A 14 11.85 11.91 -17.08
CA ARG A 14 12.06 11.77 -15.64
C ARG A 14 10.72 11.87 -14.92
N ILE A 15 10.56 11.04 -13.88
CA ILE A 15 9.41 11.06 -12.97
C ILE A 15 9.92 10.95 -11.53
N ALA A 16 9.34 11.72 -10.63
CA ALA A 16 9.60 11.58 -9.20
C ALA A 16 8.69 10.50 -8.60
N ALA A 17 9.23 9.63 -7.78
CA ALA A 17 8.43 8.75 -6.96
C ALA A 17 7.61 9.61 -5.97
N PRO A 18 6.30 9.37 -5.83
CA PRO A 18 5.53 10.07 -4.81
C PRO A 18 5.96 9.62 -3.41
N PRO A 19 5.63 10.37 -2.34
CA PRO A 19 5.88 9.94 -0.97
C PRO A 19 5.22 8.60 -0.65
N SER A 20 5.91 7.76 0.11
CA SER A 20 5.39 6.43 0.49
C SER A 20 4.14 6.53 1.34
N LYS A 21 3.00 6.09 0.77
CA LYS A 21 1.73 6.02 1.48
C LYS A 21 1.84 5.18 2.76
N SER A 22 2.53 4.04 2.67
CA SER A 22 2.71 3.13 3.81
C SER A 22 3.53 3.73 4.95
N MET A 23 4.56 4.52 4.64
CA MET A 23 5.33 5.24 5.65
C MET A 23 4.54 6.43 6.20
N ALA A 24 3.83 7.17 5.35
CA ALA A 24 3.02 8.33 5.74
C ALA A 24 1.93 7.97 6.77
N HIS A 25 1.17 6.88 6.57
CA HIS A 25 0.20 6.40 7.56
C HIS A 25 0.83 6.21 8.94
N ARG A 26 2.02 5.60 8.98
CA ARG A 26 2.77 5.32 10.20
C ARG A 26 3.25 6.59 10.89
N ALA A 27 3.84 7.48 10.13
CA ALA A 27 4.34 8.77 10.63
C ALA A 27 3.20 9.63 11.20
N VAL A 28 2.05 9.70 10.51
CA VAL A 28 0.87 10.44 10.99
C VAL A 28 0.38 9.89 12.33
N LEU A 29 0.29 8.56 12.48
CA LEU A 29 -0.17 7.96 13.73
C LEU A 29 0.84 8.13 14.86
N CYS A 30 2.13 7.93 14.62
CA CYS A 30 3.16 8.17 15.64
C CYS A 30 3.17 9.63 16.10
N ALA A 31 3.08 10.59 15.18
CA ALA A 31 2.98 12.01 15.49
C ALA A 31 1.71 12.36 16.29
N ALA A 32 0.58 11.75 15.93
CA ALA A 32 -0.69 11.99 16.63
C ALA A 32 -0.73 11.42 18.04
N LEU A 33 -0.05 10.31 18.29
CA LEU A 33 0.06 9.66 19.60
C LEU A 33 1.08 10.35 20.52
N ALA A 34 1.98 11.16 19.97
CA ALA A 34 2.96 11.93 20.74
C ALA A 34 2.27 13.04 21.56
N LYS A 35 2.97 13.55 22.57
CA LYS A 35 2.55 14.76 23.29
C LYS A 35 3.41 15.93 22.84
N GLY A 36 2.87 16.78 21.96
CA GLY A 36 3.58 17.94 21.41
C GLY A 36 3.45 18.02 19.90
N THR A 37 4.23 18.90 19.29
CA THR A 37 4.16 19.22 17.87
C THR A 37 5.18 18.42 17.07
N SER A 38 4.72 17.75 16.02
CA SER A 38 5.55 17.07 15.02
C SER A 38 5.36 17.71 13.66
N HIS A 39 6.44 17.74 12.86
CA HIS A 39 6.43 18.20 11.48
C HIS A 39 6.67 17.02 10.55
N LEU A 40 5.69 16.74 9.70
CA LEU A 40 5.77 15.66 8.71
C LEU A 40 5.99 16.26 7.34
N HIS A 41 7.11 15.93 6.71
CA HIS A 41 7.53 16.45 5.42
C HIS A 41 7.37 15.42 4.31
N HIS A 42 7.24 15.90 3.07
CA HIS A 42 7.09 15.08 1.88
C HIS A 42 5.89 14.13 2.00
N LEU A 43 4.69 14.72 2.10
CA LEU A 43 3.41 14.01 2.14
C LEU A 43 2.65 14.20 0.82
N ALA A 44 1.92 13.17 0.40
CA ALA A 44 0.90 13.26 -0.62
C ALA A 44 -0.48 13.05 0.02
N PHE A 45 -1.40 14.00 -0.17
CA PHE A 45 -2.73 13.94 0.42
C PHE A 45 -3.69 13.10 -0.43
N SER A 46 -3.36 11.83 -0.60
CA SER A 46 -4.28 10.85 -1.17
C SER A 46 -5.52 10.68 -0.26
N LYS A 47 -6.60 10.11 -0.80
CA LYS A 47 -7.82 9.83 0.00
C LYS A 47 -7.51 9.01 1.25
N ASP A 48 -6.60 8.03 1.14
CA ASP A 48 -6.22 7.18 2.27
C ASP A 48 -5.45 7.94 3.35
N ILE A 49 -4.50 8.80 2.97
CA ILE A 49 -3.74 9.63 3.93
C ILE A 49 -4.65 10.67 4.57
N SER A 50 -5.54 11.30 3.80
CA SER A 50 -6.52 12.25 4.32
C SER A 50 -7.47 11.59 5.33
N ALA A 51 -7.87 10.34 5.10
CA ALA A 51 -8.66 9.57 6.08
C ALA A 51 -7.89 9.34 7.39
N THR A 52 -6.59 9.00 7.33
CA THR A 52 -5.78 8.82 8.54
C THR A 52 -5.58 10.14 9.30
N LEU A 53 -5.29 11.24 8.59
CA LEU A 53 -5.17 12.57 9.21
C LEU A 53 -6.48 13.00 9.87
N GLY A 54 -7.61 12.81 9.19
CA GLY A 54 -8.92 13.12 9.73
C GLY A 54 -9.26 12.29 10.98
N ALA A 55 -8.97 10.99 10.93
CA ALA A 55 -9.16 10.10 12.07
C ALA A 55 -8.25 10.45 13.26
N ALA A 56 -6.98 10.74 13.01
CA ALA A 56 -6.03 11.20 14.03
C ALA A 56 -6.50 12.52 14.68
N GLY A 57 -6.97 13.47 13.86
CA GLY A 57 -7.54 14.73 14.33
C GLY A 57 -8.78 14.56 15.22
N ARG A 58 -9.57 13.51 14.94
CA ARG A 58 -10.75 13.19 15.74
C ARG A 58 -10.41 12.46 17.05
N LEU A 59 -9.35 11.66 17.05
CA LEU A 59 -9.04 10.77 18.17
C LEU A 59 -8.07 11.37 19.18
N CYS A 60 -7.00 12.03 18.74
CA CYS A 60 -5.91 12.37 19.66
C CYS A 60 -4.98 13.52 19.25
N ALA A 61 -5.28 14.26 18.15
CA ALA A 61 -4.39 15.32 17.67
C ALA A 61 -5.15 16.54 17.12
N ARG A 62 -4.40 17.63 16.87
CA ARG A 62 -4.80 18.70 15.95
C ARG A 62 -3.90 18.63 14.74
N VAL A 63 -4.48 18.71 13.56
CA VAL A 63 -3.78 18.55 12.29
C VAL A 63 -3.92 19.79 11.45
N THR A 64 -2.82 20.32 10.93
CA THR A 64 -2.78 21.39 9.94
C THR A 64 -1.98 20.89 8.75
N THR A 65 -2.57 20.96 7.56
CA THR A 65 -1.93 20.51 6.31
C THR A 65 -1.45 21.70 5.49
N GLY A 66 -0.24 21.60 4.95
CA GLY A 66 0.30 22.48 3.92
C GLY A 66 0.13 21.88 2.51
N GLU A 67 1.03 22.20 1.61
CA GLU A 67 1.02 21.65 0.23
C GLU A 67 1.52 20.21 0.19
N ASN A 68 2.69 19.94 0.81
CA ASN A 68 3.35 18.64 0.86
C ASN A 68 3.82 18.26 2.26
N ASP A 69 3.26 18.86 3.28
CA ASP A 69 3.62 18.70 4.68
C ASP A 69 2.40 18.76 5.60
N ALA A 70 2.57 18.33 6.82
CA ALA A 70 1.57 18.48 7.87
C ALA A 70 2.23 18.76 9.21
N VAL A 71 1.58 19.63 9.99
CA VAL A 71 1.89 19.84 11.39
C VAL A 71 0.86 19.08 12.21
N VAL A 72 1.34 18.16 13.05
CA VAL A 72 0.50 17.31 13.90
C VAL A 72 0.82 17.65 15.37
N GLU A 73 -0.10 18.31 16.06
CA GLU A 73 -0.03 18.56 17.48
C GLU A 73 -0.75 17.43 18.22
N GLY A 74 0.00 16.42 18.64
CA GLY A 74 -0.53 15.30 19.42
C GLY A 74 -0.85 15.73 20.84
N LEU A 75 -2.02 15.31 21.34
CA LEU A 75 -2.52 15.76 22.65
C LEU A 75 -2.00 14.92 23.82
N GLY A 76 -1.29 13.82 23.56
CA GLY A 76 -0.84 12.85 24.58
C GLY A 76 -2.00 12.19 25.35
N ARG A 77 -3.20 12.23 24.80
CA ARG A 77 -4.42 11.59 25.31
C ARG A 77 -5.43 11.39 24.19
N PHE A 78 -6.30 10.44 24.36
CA PHE A 78 -7.46 10.28 23.48
C PHE A 78 -8.58 11.24 23.86
N LEU A 79 -9.32 11.67 22.86
CA LEU A 79 -10.52 12.49 22.98
C LEU A 79 -11.75 11.55 23.07
N PRO A 80 -12.83 11.98 23.73
CA PRO A 80 -14.12 11.30 23.64
C PRO A 80 -14.60 11.23 22.20
N VAL A 81 -15.10 10.08 21.76
CA VAL A 81 -15.60 9.85 20.41
C VAL A 81 -17.11 9.85 20.43
N ASP A 82 -17.73 10.89 19.87
CA ASP A 82 -19.19 11.13 19.89
C ASP A 82 -19.88 10.80 18.57
N ALA A 83 -19.11 10.45 17.53
CA ALA A 83 -19.63 10.04 16.23
C ALA A 83 -18.64 9.11 15.53
N PRO A 84 -19.09 8.30 14.55
CA PRO A 84 -18.25 7.33 13.86
C PRO A 84 -16.98 7.95 13.26
N VAL A 85 -15.89 7.17 13.27
CA VAL A 85 -14.61 7.49 12.61
C VAL A 85 -14.68 7.00 11.17
N ASP A 86 -14.71 7.92 10.21
CA ASP A 86 -14.73 7.57 8.79
C ASP A 86 -13.32 7.19 8.30
N CYS A 87 -13.14 5.94 7.92
CA CYS A 87 -11.91 5.41 7.35
C CYS A 87 -11.89 5.48 5.81
N CYS A 88 -12.90 6.06 5.19
CA CYS A 88 -13.09 6.07 3.73
C CYS A 88 -12.97 4.65 3.14
N GLU A 89 -11.97 4.39 2.29
CA GLU A 89 -11.69 3.06 1.76
C GLU A 89 -10.33 2.50 2.27
N SER A 90 -9.72 3.19 3.24
CA SER A 90 -8.37 2.89 3.73
C SER A 90 -8.33 1.74 4.73
N GLY A 91 -7.85 0.58 4.28
CA GLY A 91 -7.61 -0.58 5.14
C GLY A 91 -6.53 -0.33 6.20
N SER A 92 -5.52 0.49 5.89
CA SER A 92 -4.48 0.88 6.85
C SER A 92 -5.07 1.72 7.96
N THR A 93 -5.88 2.75 7.62
CA THR A 93 -6.54 3.59 8.62
C THR A 93 -7.38 2.76 9.57
N LEU A 94 -8.28 1.92 9.03
CA LEU A 94 -9.15 1.08 9.85
C LEU A 94 -8.35 0.14 10.77
N ARG A 95 -7.44 -0.67 10.19
CA ARG A 95 -6.73 -1.71 10.95
C ARG A 95 -5.73 -1.17 11.96
N PHE A 96 -5.13 0.00 11.69
CA PHE A 96 -4.23 0.64 12.64
C PHE A 96 -4.98 1.26 13.81
N LEU A 97 -6.20 1.76 13.58
CA LEU A 97 -6.98 2.44 14.60
C LEU A 97 -7.80 1.50 15.48
N ILE A 98 -8.15 0.30 15.04
CA ILE A 98 -8.94 -0.64 15.85
C ILE A 98 -8.28 -0.91 17.22
N PRO A 99 -7.00 -1.30 17.33
CA PRO A 99 -6.38 -1.50 18.64
C PRO A 99 -6.22 -0.21 19.45
N LEU A 100 -5.99 0.93 18.80
CA LEU A 100 -5.89 2.23 19.46
C LEU A 100 -7.24 2.66 20.06
N ALA A 101 -8.36 2.33 19.40
CA ALA A 101 -9.69 2.61 19.91
C ALA A 101 -9.94 1.91 21.26
N SER A 102 -9.37 0.72 21.47
CA SER A 102 -9.44 0.01 22.75
C SER A 102 -8.72 0.70 23.91
N LEU A 103 -7.92 1.73 23.64
CA LEU A 103 -7.28 2.54 24.67
C LEU A 103 -8.16 3.72 25.14
N ILE A 104 -9.28 3.98 24.44
CA ILE A 104 -10.17 5.12 24.72
C ILE A 104 -11.10 4.82 25.91
N GLY A 105 -11.39 3.53 26.18
CA GLY A 105 -12.23 3.10 27.29
C GLY A 105 -13.73 3.30 27.08
N GLN A 106 -14.18 3.51 25.83
CA GLN A 106 -15.57 3.62 25.43
C GLN A 106 -15.83 2.91 24.10
N GLU A 107 -17.09 2.77 23.72
CA GLU A 107 -17.47 2.26 22.39
C GLU A 107 -16.95 3.21 21.30
N VAL A 108 -16.31 2.65 20.28
CA VAL A 108 -15.87 3.35 19.06
C VAL A 108 -16.41 2.65 17.84
N THR A 109 -17.11 3.39 17.00
CA THR A 109 -17.62 2.92 15.71
C THR A 109 -16.79 3.49 14.57
N PHE A 110 -16.38 2.61 13.66
CA PHE A 110 -15.73 2.94 12.40
C PHE A 110 -16.71 2.75 11.25
N THR A 111 -16.63 3.64 10.26
CA THR A 111 -17.35 3.53 8.98
C THR A 111 -16.36 3.53 7.82
N GLY A 112 -16.82 3.01 6.68
CA GLY A 112 -16.03 2.96 5.47
C GLY A 112 -16.89 2.88 4.23
N ARG A 113 -16.23 2.96 3.07
CA ARG A 113 -16.86 2.93 1.74
C ARG A 113 -16.23 1.83 0.89
N GLY A 114 -16.84 1.59 -0.30
CA GLY A 114 -16.39 0.53 -1.18
C GLY A 114 -16.42 -0.81 -0.45
N ARG A 115 -15.41 -1.63 -0.64
CA ARG A 115 -15.30 -2.95 -0.02
C ARG A 115 -14.68 -2.94 1.39
N LEU A 116 -14.40 -1.77 2.00
CA LEU A 116 -13.63 -1.73 3.25
C LEU A 116 -14.26 -2.56 4.37
N MET A 117 -15.59 -2.46 4.56
CA MET A 117 -16.29 -3.20 5.61
C MET A 117 -16.51 -4.68 5.28
N GLU A 118 -16.38 -5.09 4.02
CA GLU A 118 -16.43 -6.49 3.59
C GLU A 118 -15.08 -7.20 3.80
N ARG A 119 -13.99 -6.44 3.85
CA ARG A 119 -12.63 -7.01 4.01
C ARG A 119 -12.52 -7.73 5.36
N PRO A 120 -11.91 -8.93 5.40
CA PRO A 120 -11.89 -9.73 6.62
C PRO A 120 -11.15 -9.02 7.76
N GLN A 121 -11.76 -9.05 8.94
CA GLN A 121 -11.19 -8.58 10.21
C GLN A 121 -11.09 -9.72 11.22
N SER A 122 -11.07 -10.97 10.76
CA SER A 122 -11.09 -12.18 11.59
C SER A 122 -9.97 -12.22 12.63
N VAL A 123 -8.79 -11.71 12.31
CA VAL A 123 -7.64 -11.65 13.23
C VAL A 123 -8.01 -10.85 14.49
N TYR A 124 -8.50 -9.62 14.32
CA TYR A 124 -8.94 -8.82 15.47
C TYR A 124 -10.18 -9.37 16.14
N LYS A 125 -11.15 -9.89 15.37
CA LYS A 125 -12.35 -10.50 15.95
C LYS A 125 -11.98 -11.61 16.93
N THR A 126 -11.09 -12.52 16.54
CA THR A 126 -10.60 -13.60 17.41
C THR A 126 -9.88 -13.06 18.64
N LEU A 127 -8.98 -12.10 18.45
CA LEU A 127 -8.21 -11.49 19.54
C LEU A 127 -9.13 -10.80 20.58
N TYR A 128 -10.10 -10.02 20.11
CA TYR A 128 -11.05 -9.33 21.00
C TYR A 128 -11.92 -10.34 21.77
N GLN A 129 -12.39 -11.40 21.11
CA GLN A 129 -13.14 -12.47 21.76
C GLN A 129 -12.32 -13.19 22.84
N GLN A 130 -11.04 -13.45 22.59
CA GLN A 130 -10.14 -14.06 23.58
C GLN A 130 -9.95 -13.20 24.84
N GLN A 131 -9.99 -11.88 24.69
CA GLN A 131 -9.90 -10.94 25.81
C GLN A 131 -11.26 -10.52 26.39
N GLY A 132 -12.36 -11.10 25.91
CA GLY A 132 -13.71 -10.77 26.36
C GLY A 132 -14.18 -9.37 25.99
N LEU A 133 -13.61 -8.79 24.92
CA LEU A 133 -13.93 -7.47 24.41
C LEU A 133 -14.99 -7.55 23.31
N ARG A 134 -15.74 -6.47 23.14
CA ARG A 134 -16.76 -6.38 22.09
C ARG A 134 -16.12 -6.07 20.74
N PHE A 135 -16.51 -6.85 19.72
CA PHE A 135 -16.12 -6.66 18.34
C PHE A 135 -17.27 -7.02 17.41
N GLU A 136 -17.90 -6.05 16.80
CA GLU A 136 -19.04 -6.23 15.92
C GLU A 136 -18.75 -5.62 14.53
N GLN A 137 -18.70 -6.46 13.52
CA GLN A 137 -18.54 -6.06 12.12
C GLN A 137 -19.86 -6.25 11.39
N GLY A 138 -20.46 -5.17 10.94
CA GLY A 138 -21.63 -5.13 10.07
C GLY A 138 -21.27 -4.85 8.62
N ALA A 139 -22.29 -4.66 7.78
CA ALA A 139 -22.10 -4.39 6.36
C ALA A 139 -21.53 -2.98 6.07
N ASP A 140 -21.83 -1.99 6.92
CA ASP A 140 -21.48 -0.57 6.73
C ASP A 140 -20.60 0.00 7.85
N ARG A 141 -20.41 -0.73 8.94
CA ARG A 141 -19.68 -0.29 10.13
C ARG A 141 -19.00 -1.40 10.90
N LEU A 142 -18.03 -1.02 11.70
CA LEU A 142 -17.37 -1.89 12.67
C LEU A 142 -17.34 -1.17 14.03
N THR A 143 -17.78 -1.85 15.07
CA THR A 143 -17.83 -1.30 16.44
C THR A 143 -16.95 -2.14 17.36
N VAL A 144 -16.13 -1.46 18.17
CA VAL A 144 -15.30 -2.08 19.21
C VAL A 144 -15.51 -1.38 20.55
N GLU A 145 -15.39 -2.15 21.64
CA GLU A 145 -15.47 -1.64 23.00
C GLU A 145 -14.64 -2.51 23.95
N GLY A 146 -14.03 -1.88 24.92
CA GLY A 146 -13.21 -2.51 25.93
C GLY A 146 -11.72 -2.21 25.80
N ALA A 147 -10.97 -2.48 26.85
CA ALA A 147 -9.55 -2.16 26.93
C ALA A 147 -8.68 -3.39 26.69
N LEU A 148 -7.76 -3.30 25.75
CA LEU A 148 -6.71 -4.30 25.58
C LEU A 148 -5.84 -4.36 26.85
N THR A 149 -5.41 -5.57 27.21
CA THR A 149 -4.50 -5.81 28.34
C THR A 149 -3.12 -6.25 27.83
N PRO A 150 -2.03 -5.88 28.52
CA PRO A 150 -0.72 -6.40 28.16
C PRO A 150 -0.65 -7.91 28.36
N GLY A 151 0.19 -8.60 27.62
CA GLY A 151 0.35 -10.07 27.70
C GLY A 151 0.74 -10.72 26.38
N GLU A 152 0.43 -12.01 26.29
CA GLU A 152 0.74 -12.82 25.11
C GLU A 152 -0.39 -12.72 24.08
N TYR A 153 0.00 -12.49 22.82
CA TYR A 153 -0.89 -12.38 21.66
C TYR A 153 -0.45 -13.34 20.58
N GLU A 154 -1.34 -14.15 20.06
CA GLU A 154 -1.09 -15.05 18.96
C GLU A 154 -1.87 -14.60 17.72
N LEU A 155 -1.17 -14.41 16.57
CA LEU A 155 -1.77 -13.93 15.34
C LEU A 155 -1.27 -14.72 14.13
N ALA A 156 -2.17 -14.96 13.17
CA ALA A 156 -1.79 -15.51 11.87
C ALA A 156 -0.91 -14.50 11.11
N GLY A 157 0.28 -14.93 10.69
CA GLY A 157 1.26 -14.09 10.01
C GLY A 157 0.97 -13.84 8.52
N ASN A 158 0.06 -14.61 7.92
CA ASN A 158 -0.20 -14.63 6.47
C ASN A 158 -1.50 -13.93 6.02
N VAL A 159 -2.25 -13.31 6.93
CA VAL A 159 -3.49 -12.61 6.54
C VAL A 159 -3.20 -11.18 6.09
N SER A 160 -2.60 -10.38 6.96
CA SER A 160 -2.13 -9.03 6.64
C SER A 160 -1.24 -8.49 7.75
N SER A 161 -0.08 -7.95 7.39
CA SER A 161 0.81 -7.25 8.32
C SER A 161 0.17 -6.00 8.98
N GLN A 162 -0.94 -5.49 8.43
CA GLN A 162 -1.66 -4.36 9.02
C GLN A 162 -2.24 -4.67 10.40
N PHE A 163 -2.62 -5.93 10.68
CA PHE A 163 -3.08 -6.34 12.00
C PHE A 163 -1.96 -6.26 13.03
N ILE A 164 -0.78 -6.73 12.66
CA ILE A 164 0.41 -6.68 13.51
C ILE A 164 0.83 -5.23 13.74
N SER A 165 0.88 -4.43 12.66
CA SER A 165 1.19 -3.00 12.74
C SER A 165 0.24 -2.22 13.64
N GLY A 166 -1.07 -2.53 13.57
CA GLY A 166 -2.07 -1.89 14.44
C GLY A 166 -1.83 -2.17 15.92
N LEU A 167 -1.49 -3.42 16.28
CA LEU A 167 -1.11 -3.76 17.66
C LEU A 167 0.18 -3.07 18.07
N LEU A 168 1.17 -2.97 17.18
CA LEU A 168 2.42 -2.26 17.47
C LEU A 168 2.17 -0.79 17.84
N PHE A 169 1.16 -0.11 17.29
CA PHE A 169 0.83 1.25 17.71
C PHE A 169 0.21 1.32 19.10
N ALA A 170 -0.57 0.33 19.51
CA ALA A 170 -1.34 0.35 20.75
C ALA A 170 -0.58 -0.25 21.95
N LEU A 171 0.08 -1.40 21.77
CA LEU A 171 0.68 -2.16 22.88
C LEU A 171 1.76 -1.41 23.65
N PRO A 172 2.62 -0.57 23.04
CA PRO A 172 3.60 0.22 23.81
C PRO A 172 2.98 1.16 24.84
N LEU A 173 1.74 1.59 24.62
CA LEU A 173 1.01 2.52 25.50
C LEU A 173 0.38 1.83 26.71
N LEU A 174 0.32 0.49 26.73
CA LEU A 174 -0.18 -0.28 27.86
C LEU A 174 0.81 -0.31 29.03
N GLY A 175 0.33 -0.54 30.23
CA GLY A 175 1.15 -0.50 31.46
C GLY A 175 2.12 -1.68 31.67
N GLY A 176 2.13 -2.67 30.78
CA GLY A 176 2.98 -3.88 30.87
C GLY A 176 3.52 -4.32 29.53
N THR A 177 4.54 -5.18 29.53
CA THR A 177 5.13 -5.77 28.33
C THR A 177 4.14 -6.72 27.65
N SER A 178 4.11 -6.68 26.32
CA SER A 178 3.35 -7.61 25.48
C SER A 178 4.29 -8.38 24.54
N THR A 179 3.87 -9.60 24.19
CA THR A 179 4.57 -10.46 23.23
C THR A 179 3.62 -10.84 22.11
N LEU A 180 4.04 -10.64 20.87
CA LEU A 180 3.30 -11.08 19.69
C LEU A 180 3.96 -12.35 19.13
N HIS A 181 3.23 -13.46 19.14
CA HIS A 181 3.60 -14.71 18.50
C HIS A 181 2.94 -14.79 17.13
N LEU A 182 3.73 -14.75 16.08
CA LEU A 182 3.23 -14.82 14.71
C LEU A 182 3.24 -16.28 14.23
N ILE A 183 2.06 -16.80 13.90
CA ILE A 183 1.92 -18.15 13.35
C ILE A 183 2.41 -18.14 11.90
N PRO A 184 3.43 -18.93 11.54
CA PRO A 184 3.96 -19.02 10.17
C PRO A 184 2.92 -19.53 9.15
N PRO A 185 3.08 -19.19 7.85
CA PRO A 185 4.11 -18.31 7.33
C PRO A 185 3.89 -16.85 7.70
N VAL A 186 4.98 -16.10 7.98
CA VAL A 186 4.92 -14.66 8.23
C VAL A 186 5.23 -13.94 6.92
N GLU A 187 4.21 -13.33 6.35
CA GLU A 187 4.31 -12.60 5.09
C GLU A 187 4.31 -11.09 5.31
N SER A 188 4.90 -10.35 4.37
CA SER A 188 5.04 -8.89 4.47
C SER A 188 5.75 -8.43 5.75
N ARG A 189 6.78 -9.15 6.16
CA ARG A 189 7.60 -8.81 7.33
C ARG A 189 8.18 -7.40 7.23
N SER A 190 8.57 -6.98 6.03
CA SER A 190 9.05 -5.62 5.75
C SER A 190 8.10 -4.53 6.25
N TYR A 191 6.78 -4.73 6.12
CA TYR A 191 5.79 -3.76 6.62
C TYR A 191 5.71 -3.71 8.15
N ILE A 192 6.04 -4.80 8.84
CA ILE A 192 6.17 -4.83 10.30
C ILE A 192 7.40 -4.02 10.68
N ASP A 193 8.53 -4.26 10.03
CA ASP A 193 9.78 -3.56 10.29
C ASP A 193 9.71 -2.08 9.91
N MET A 194 9.00 -1.70 8.86
CA MET A 194 8.64 -0.30 8.57
C MET A 194 7.89 0.35 9.74
N THR A 195 6.94 -0.36 10.36
CA THR A 195 6.21 0.17 11.52
C THR A 195 7.17 0.41 12.68
N ARG A 196 8.01 -0.57 12.99
CA ARG A 196 9.01 -0.47 14.05
C ARG A 196 10.01 0.65 13.81
N ALA A 197 10.49 0.82 12.58
CA ALA A 197 11.42 1.89 12.22
C ALA A 197 10.81 3.28 12.39
N VAL A 198 9.56 3.49 11.97
CA VAL A 198 8.86 4.76 12.20
C VAL A 198 8.62 4.97 13.70
N GLN A 199 8.19 3.95 14.44
CA GLN A 199 8.04 4.03 15.89
C GLN A 199 9.33 4.40 16.59
N HIS A 200 10.46 3.80 16.19
CA HIS A 200 11.79 4.14 16.71
C HIS A 200 12.12 5.63 16.51
N ALA A 201 11.82 6.19 15.33
CA ALA A 201 12.01 7.62 15.06
C ALA A 201 11.15 8.52 15.99
N PHE A 202 10.06 7.98 16.52
CA PHE A 202 9.19 8.66 17.50
C PHE A 202 9.39 8.12 18.94
N GLY A 203 10.55 7.51 19.25
CA GLY A 203 10.96 7.12 20.58
C GLY A 203 10.33 5.86 21.16
N VAL A 204 9.66 5.04 20.35
CA VAL A 204 9.01 3.79 20.78
C VAL A 204 9.77 2.59 20.24
N GLU A 205 10.05 1.62 21.14
CA GLU A 205 10.88 0.46 20.87
C GLU A 205 10.10 -0.85 20.93
N SER A 206 10.46 -1.77 20.04
CA SER A 206 10.09 -3.17 20.09
C SER A 206 11.23 -4.02 19.52
N ARG A 207 11.30 -5.30 19.85
CA ARG A 207 12.39 -6.13 19.38
C ARG A 207 11.92 -7.52 18.96
N TRP A 208 12.50 -8.07 17.92
CA TRP A 208 12.37 -9.47 17.58
C TRP A 208 13.15 -10.29 18.62
N LEU A 209 12.49 -11.24 19.25
CA LEU A 209 13.14 -12.25 20.12
C LEU A 209 13.65 -13.43 19.28
N ASP A 210 12.90 -13.76 18.24
CA ASP A 210 13.23 -14.78 17.22
C ASP A 210 12.54 -14.41 15.89
N GLU A 211 12.51 -15.33 14.93
CA GLU A 211 11.93 -15.09 13.61
C GLU A 211 10.43 -14.78 13.63
N ASN A 212 9.69 -15.20 14.65
CA ASN A 212 8.22 -15.12 14.70
C ASN A 212 7.70 -14.45 15.97
N THR A 213 8.57 -14.01 16.86
CA THR A 213 8.19 -13.46 18.17
C THR A 213 8.68 -12.04 18.34
N LEU A 214 7.76 -11.10 18.56
CA LEU A 214 8.05 -9.70 18.87
C LEU A 214 7.75 -9.40 20.33
N GLU A 215 8.69 -8.80 21.04
CA GLU A 215 8.48 -8.23 22.36
C GLU A 215 8.25 -6.72 22.23
N ILE A 216 7.23 -6.24 22.91
CA ILE A 216 6.83 -4.83 22.97
C ILE A 216 6.80 -4.40 24.44
N PRO A 217 7.84 -3.72 24.96
CA PRO A 217 7.80 -3.13 26.28
C PRO A 217 6.65 -2.14 26.40
N GLY A 218 5.90 -2.21 27.48
CA GLY A 218 4.81 -1.28 27.77
C GLY A 218 5.28 -0.04 28.53
N GLY A 219 4.35 0.87 28.82
CA GLY A 219 4.63 2.14 29.53
C GLY A 219 5.45 3.14 28.71
N GLN A 220 5.56 2.93 27.41
CA GLN A 220 6.26 3.83 26.51
C GLN A 220 5.36 5.01 26.09
N HIS A 221 5.98 6.06 25.61
CA HIS A 221 5.31 7.25 25.10
C HIS A 221 5.93 7.66 23.77
N TYR A 222 5.10 7.99 22.79
CA TYR A 222 5.57 8.59 21.56
C TYR A 222 6.10 9.99 21.83
N LEU A 223 7.23 10.34 21.22
CA LEU A 223 7.85 11.64 21.30
C LEU A 223 7.59 12.44 20.02
N PRO A 224 7.31 13.75 20.12
CA PRO A 224 7.18 14.58 18.93
C PRO A 224 8.51 14.73 18.22
N GLY A 225 8.46 14.91 16.89
CA GLY A 225 9.67 15.06 16.08
C GLY A 225 9.38 15.45 14.65
N ASP A 226 10.44 15.70 13.90
CA ASP A 226 10.39 15.95 12.48
C ASP A 226 10.63 14.63 11.72
N TYR A 227 9.79 14.34 10.74
CA TYR A 227 9.88 13.12 9.94
C TYR A 227 9.69 13.41 8.47
N THR A 228 10.61 12.99 7.62
CA THR A 228 10.49 13.10 6.16
C THR A 228 10.14 11.73 5.60
N VAL A 229 9.02 11.66 4.88
CA VAL A 229 8.56 10.43 4.24
C VAL A 229 9.41 10.16 2.99
N GLU A 230 9.96 8.97 2.88
CA GLU A 230 10.72 8.53 1.70
C GLU A 230 9.82 8.28 0.48
N GLY A 231 10.44 8.18 -0.71
CA GLY A 231 9.72 7.84 -1.94
C GLY A 231 9.13 6.43 -1.93
N ASP A 232 7.99 6.26 -2.57
CA ASP A 232 7.20 5.04 -2.59
C ASP A 232 7.67 4.06 -3.66
N TYR A 233 8.29 2.96 -3.26
CA TYR A 233 8.72 1.91 -4.19
C TYR A 233 7.54 1.15 -4.82
N SER A 234 6.44 1.05 -4.09
CA SER A 234 5.21 0.42 -4.60
C SER A 234 4.61 1.22 -5.76
N GLN A 235 4.64 2.56 -5.67
CA GLN A 235 4.19 3.43 -6.75
C GLN A 235 5.27 3.55 -7.85
N ALA A 236 6.53 3.61 -7.48
CA ALA A 236 7.63 3.64 -8.44
C ALA A 236 7.72 2.38 -9.32
N ALA A 237 7.11 1.28 -8.91
CA ALA A 237 7.05 0.05 -9.69
C ALA A 237 6.37 0.25 -11.06
N PHE A 238 5.37 1.14 -11.16
CA PHE A 238 4.69 1.43 -12.42
C PHE A 238 5.65 2.05 -13.46
N PRO A 239 6.29 3.19 -13.19
CA PRO A 239 7.29 3.72 -14.12
C PRO A 239 8.54 2.84 -14.23
N ALA A 240 8.86 2.00 -13.25
CA ALA A 240 9.98 1.06 -13.35
C ALA A 240 9.71 -0.04 -14.38
N VAL A 241 8.53 -0.64 -14.37
CA VAL A 241 8.10 -1.61 -15.40
C VAL A 241 8.06 -0.94 -16.76
N LEU A 242 7.49 0.27 -16.86
CA LEU A 242 7.48 1.03 -18.10
C LEU A 242 8.91 1.26 -18.63
N GLY A 243 9.81 1.72 -17.76
CA GLY A 243 11.20 1.96 -18.11
C GLY A 243 11.97 0.70 -18.49
N ALA A 244 11.74 -0.41 -17.83
CA ALA A 244 12.36 -1.69 -18.15
C ALA A 244 12.00 -2.17 -19.57
N VAL A 245 10.72 -1.99 -19.96
CA VAL A 245 10.22 -2.39 -21.28
C VAL A 245 10.65 -1.46 -22.38
N THR A 246 10.60 -0.15 -22.16
CA THR A 246 10.78 0.86 -23.21
C THR A 246 12.17 1.48 -23.24
N GLY A 247 12.86 1.50 -22.10
CA GLY A 247 14.08 2.30 -21.87
C GLY A 247 13.76 3.79 -21.66
N GLY A 248 14.79 4.58 -21.38
CA GLY A 248 14.71 6.05 -21.36
C GLY A 248 13.97 6.68 -20.19
N VAL A 249 13.51 5.90 -19.22
CA VAL A 249 12.84 6.41 -18.02
C VAL A 249 13.82 6.54 -16.86
N ALA A 250 13.82 7.71 -16.21
CA ALA A 250 14.53 7.96 -14.96
C ALA A 250 13.53 8.21 -13.82
N ILE A 251 13.65 7.45 -12.74
CA ILE A 251 12.83 7.61 -11.53
C ILE A 251 13.71 8.24 -10.46
N THR A 252 13.23 9.31 -9.83
CA THR A 252 13.94 10.02 -8.74
C THR A 252 13.22 9.91 -7.41
N GLY A 253 13.89 10.25 -6.32
CA GLY A 253 13.30 10.26 -4.97
C GLY A 253 13.28 8.90 -4.28
N LEU A 254 13.94 7.87 -4.83
CA LEU A 254 14.02 6.54 -4.21
C LEU A 254 15.27 6.43 -3.34
N SER A 255 15.09 6.08 -2.08
CA SER A 255 16.19 5.76 -1.16
C SER A 255 16.82 4.41 -1.49
N GLU A 256 18.15 4.30 -1.42
CA GLU A 256 18.83 3.01 -1.51
C GLU A 256 18.68 2.19 -0.22
N GLU A 257 18.67 2.90 0.90
CA GLU A 257 18.45 2.32 2.23
C GLU A 257 16.96 2.43 2.58
N THR A 258 16.17 1.44 2.19
CA THR A 258 14.73 1.39 2.46
C THR A 258 14.33 0.05 3.06
N LEU A 259 13.32 0.09 3.93
CA LEU A 259 12.66 -1.09 4.47
C LEU A 259 11.42 -1.49 3.66
N GLN A 260 11.07 -0.76 2.60
CA GLN A 260 9.93 -1.10 1.76
C GLN A 260 10.17 -2.41 1.02
N GLY A 261 9.35 -3.44 1.28
CA GLY A 261 9.44 -4.74 0.60
C GLY A 261 9.27 -4.63 -0.91
N ASP A 262 8.52 -3.62 -1.35
CA ASP A 262 8.30 -3.33 -2.77
C ASP A 262 9.55 -2.85 -3.52
N ALA A 263 10.66 -2.54 -2.82
CA ALA A 263 11.98 -2.34 -3.44
C ALA A 263 12.47 -3.60 -4.18
N ALA A 264 11.89 -4.77 -3.90
CA ALA A 264 12.07 -6.00 -4.65
C ALA A 264 11.78 -5.86 -6.15
N ILE A 265 11.01 -4.84 -6.57
CA ILE A 265 10.75 -4.55 -7.98
C ILE A 265 12.06 -4.46 -8.80
N LEU A 266 13.08 -3.82 -8.27
CA LEU A 266 14.35 -3.67 -8.99
C LEU A 266 15.07 -5.01 -9.18
N GLU A 267 15.02 -5.89 -8.17
CA GLU A 267 15.57 -7.24 -8.26
C GLU A 267 14.78 -8.11 -9.24
N ILE A 268 13.44 -8.05 -9.17
CA ILE A 268 12.55 -8.75 -10.09
C ILE A 268 12.85 -8.31 -11.53
N LEU A 269 12.92 -7.01 -11.80
CA LEU A 269 13.23 -6.49 -13.13
C LEU A 269 14.62 -6.93 -13.61
N ARG A 270 15.63 -6.95 -12.74
CA ARG A 270 16.98 -7.45 -13.09
C ARG A 270 16.95 -8.94 -13.46
N ARG A 271 16.20 -9.73 -12.74
CA ARG A 271 16.00 -11.16 -13.05
C ARG A 271 15.26 -11.38 -14.37
N CYS A 272 14.39 -10.44 -14.76
CA CYS A 272 13.78 -10.42 -16.10
C CYS A 272 14.72 -9.94 -17.20
N GLY A 273 15.96 -9.54 -16.90
CA GLY A 273 16.92 -9.05 -17.89
C GLY A 273 16.95 -7.54 -18.08
N ALA A 274 16.20 -6.77 -17.30
CA ALA A 274 16.19 -5.33 -17.37
C ALA A 274 17.58 -4.74 -17.05
N ARG A 275 17.94 -3.69 -17.79
CA ARG A 275 19.17 -2.90 -17.57
C ARG A 275 18.80 -1.56 -16.96
N PHE A 276 19.42 -1.25 -15.84
CA PHE A 276 19.28 0.04 -15.20
C PHE A 276 20.50 0.39 -14.37
N THR A 277 20.72 1.68 -14.17
CA THR A 277 21.78 2.21 -13.32
C THR A 277 21.16 2.92 -12.14
N ARG A 278 21.58 2.58 -10.91
CA ARG A 278 21.28 3.37 -9.72
C ARG A 278 22.16 4.61 -9.71
N THR A 279 21.57 5.73 -9.33
CA THR A 279 22.26 7.01 -9.12
C THR A 279 21.89 7.50 -7.73
N GLY A 280 22.68 8.37 -7.11
CA GLY A 280 22.33 8.96 -5.80
C GLY A 280 20.99 9.72 -5.78
N GLN A 281 20.29 9.83 -6.91
CA GLN A 281 18.99 10.47 -7.04
C GLN A 281 17.88 9.50 -7.46
N GLY A 282 18.17 8.21 -7.72
CA GLY A 282 17.18 7.22 -8.13
C GLY A 282 17.71 6.19 -9.13
N VAL A 283 16.89 5.83 -10.13
CA VAL A 283 17.18 4.74 -11.07
C VAL A 283 16.92 5.20 -12.50
N VAL A 284 17.82 4.86 -13.43
CA VAL A 284 17.69 5.15 -14.87
C VAL A 284 17.65 3.83 -15.64
N PHE A 285 16.58 3.63 -16.43
CA PHE A 285 16.38 2.41 -17.20
C PHE A 285 16.87 2.55 -18.64
N GLU A 286 17.50 1.49 -19.14
CA GLU A 286 17.91 1.31 -20.51
C GLU A 286 17.09 0.20 -21.16
N LYS A 287 16.80 0.29 -22.44
CA LYS A 287 16.07 -0.74 -23.17
C LYS A 287 16.90 -2.04 -23.22
N ALA A 288 16.27 -3.15 -22.86
CA ALA A 288 16.86 -4.49 -22.96
C ALA A 288 15.76 -5.51 -23.32
N PRO A 289 16.13 -6.66 -23.91
CA PRO A 289 15.21 -7.79 -24.03
C PRO A 289 14.85 -8.29 -22.65
N LEU A 290 13.53 -8.50 -22.41
CA LEU A 290 13.03 -9.03 -21.16
C LEU A 290 12.51 -10.44 -21.34
N HIS A 291 12.70 -11.29 -20.34
CA HIS A 291 12.23 -12.67 -20.31
C HIS A 291 11.44 -12.97 -19.05
N GLY A 292 10.54 -13.93 -19.13
CA GLY A 292 9.74 -14.38 -18.01
C GLY A 292 10.59 -14.98 -16.87
N THR A 293 10.08 -14.93 -15.66
CA THR A 293 10.75 -15.43 -14.46
C THR A 293 9.74 -15.88 -13.40
N ASP A 294 10.20 -16.64 -12.42
CA ASP A 294 9.40 -16.92 -11.20
C ASP A 294 9.47 -15.73 -10.25
N ILE A 295 8.32 -15.32 -9.71
CA ILE A 295 8.16 -14.18 -8.80
C ILE A 295 7.41 -14.63 -7.56
N ASP A 296 7.93 -14.32 -6.38
CA ASP A 296 7.26 -14.53 -5.11
C ASP A 296 6.69 -13.20 -4.59
N LEU A 297 5.38 -13.16 -4.34
CA LEU A 297 4.68 -11.97 -3.81
C LEU A 297 4.48 -11.98 -2.29
N ALA A 298 5.02 -12.96 -1.57
CA ALA A 298 4.81 -13.05 -0.13
C ALA A 298 5.16 -11.75 0.62
N ASP A 299 6.23 -11.05 0.22
CA ASP A 299 6.68 -9.81 0.87
C ASP A 299 6.35 -8.52 0.10
N CYS A 300 5.89 -8.62 -1.15
CA CYS A 300 5.60 -7.46 -2.01
C CYS A 300 4.27 -7.59 -2.78
N PRO A 301 3.15 -7.91 -2.11
CA PRO A 301 1.88 -8.20 -2.79
C PRO A 301 1.36 -7.04 -3.63
N ASP A 302 1.73 -5.83 -3.28
CA ASP A 302 1.26 -4.63 -3.97
C ASP A 302 1.86 -4.45 -5.37
N LEU A 303 2.93 -5.18 -5.69
CA LEU A 303 3.51 -5.23 -7.04
C LEU A 303 2.72 -6.12 -8.02
N GLY A 304 1.84 -7.01 -7.53
CA GLY A 304 1.14 -8.01 -8.34
C GLY A 304 0.55 -7.48 -9.64
N PRO A 305 -0.32 -6.46 -9.63
CA PRO A 305 -0.98 -5.96 -10.83
C PRO A 305 -0.01 -5.49 -11.93
N VAL A 306 1.01 -4.72 -11.59
CA VAL A 306 1.97 -4.23 -12.61
C VAL A 306 2.93 -5.34 -13.07
N LEU A 307 3.20 -6.34 -12.23
CA LEU A 307 3.99 -7.51 -12.62
C LEU A 307 3.24 -8.44 -13.58
N MET A 308 1.91 -8.47 -13.49
CA MET A 308 1.09 -9.18 -14.50
C MET A 308 1.23 -8.50 -15.87
N VAL A 309 1.27 -7.17 -15.93
CA VAL A 309 1.57 -6.43 -17.16
C VAL A 309 2.98 -6.71 -17.65
N LEU A 310 3.98 -6.70 -16.77
CA LEU A 310 5.37 -7.05 -17.11
C LEU A 310 5.44 -8.44 -17.75
N GLY A 311 4.78 -9.44 -17.18
CA GLY A 311 4.78 -10.82 -17.69
C GLY A 311 4.29 -10.93 -19.13
N LEU A 312 3.24 -10.17 -19.51
CA LEU A 312 2.75 -10.14 -20.89
C LEU A 312 3.75 -9.52 -21.88
N LEU A 313 4.62 -8.63 -21.38
CA LEU A 313 5.59 -7.89 -22.20
C LEU A 313 6.98 -8.55 -22.24
N CYS A 314 7.19 -9.59 -21.45
CA CYS A 314 8.39 -10.42 -21.46
C CYS A 314 8.31 -11.53 -22.51
N GLU A 315 9.45 -12.08 -22.95
CA GLU A 315 9.49 -13.32 -23.72
C GLU A 315 9.36 -14.54 -22.79
N GLY A 316 8.63 -15.57 -23.22
CA GLY A 316 8.46 -16.81 -22.46
C GLY A 316 7.38 -16.72 -21.38
N THR A 317 7.55 -17.41 -20.28
CA THR A 317 6.52 -17.56 -19.23
C THR A 317 6.99 -16.92 -17.93
N THR A 318 6.12 -16.11 -17.31
CA THR A 318 6.27 -15.59 -15.96
C THR A 318 5.31 -16.32 -15.03
N VAL A 319 5.79 -16.76 -13.88
CA VAL A 319 4.98 -17.39 -12.84
C VAL A 319 5.04 -16.55 -11.58
N ILE A 320 3.89 -16.07 -11.12
CA ILE A 320 3.76 -15.30 -9.87
C ILE A 320 3.14 -16.21 -8.82
N ARG A 321 3.80 -16.36 -7.67
CA ARG A 321 3.37 -17.22 -6.55
C ARG A 321 3.00 -16.39 -5.32
N ASN A 322 2.28 -17.01 -4.38
CA ASN A 322 1.87 -16.42 -3.12
C ASN A 322 1.02 -15.15 -3.32
N ALA A 323 0.14 -15.19 -4.33
CA ALA A 323 -0.70 -14.05 -4.74
C ALA A 323 -2.10 -14.04 -4.09
N GLU A 324 -2.46 -15.01 -3.23
CA GLU A 324 -3.82 -15.17 -2.65
C GLU A 324 -4.34 -13.89 -2.01
N ARG A 325 -3.47 -13.14 -1.34
CA ARG A 325 -3.86 -11.90 -0.65
C ARG A 325 -4.30 -10.78 -1.60
N LEU A 326 -4.02 -10.89 -2.90
CA LEU A 326 -4.51 -9.95 -3.90
C LEU A 326 -6.04 -10.01 -4.03
N ARG A 327 -6.67 -11.15 -3.70
CA ARG A 327 -8.12 -11.33 -3.81
C ARG A 327 -8.92 -10.57 -2.75
N ILE A 328 -8.28 -10.22 -1.63
CA ILE A 328 -8.92 -9.54 -0.47
C ILE A 328 -8.50 -8.07 -0.33
N LYS A 329 -8.01 -7.46 -1.40
CA LYS A 329 -7.64 -6.05 -1.46
C LYS A 329 -8.85 -5.15 -1.81
N GLU A 330 -8.62 -3.98 -2.36
CA GLU A 330 -9.64 -3.02 -2.81
C GLU A 330 -10.59 -3.63 -3.85
N SER A 331 -10.04 -4.50 -4.68
CA SER A 331 -10.74 -5.42 -5.59
C SER A 331 -10.20 -6.85 -5.38
N ASP A 332 -10.78 -7.86 -6.01
CA ASP A 332 -10.03 -9.08 -6.34
C ASP A 332 -9.08 -8.71 -7.48
N ARG A 333 -7.83 -8.35 -7.13
CA ARG A 333 -6.84 -7.86 -8.10
C ARG A 333 -6.45 -8.91 -9.13
N ILE A 334 -6.54 -10.20 -8.79
CA ILE A 334 -6.24 -11.28 -9.72
C ILE A 334 -7.34 -11.31 -10.78
N GLU A 335 -8.60 -11.43 -10.37
CA GLU A 335 -9.74 -11.48 -11.28
C GLU A 335 -9.84 -10.21 -12.14
N ALA A 336 -9.66 -9.03 -11.52
CA ALA A 336 -9.69 -7.75 -12.21
C ALA A 336 -8.62 -7.69 -13.31
N MET A 337 -7.37 -7.97 -12.98
CA MET A 337 -6.29 -7.91 -13.97
C MET A 337 -6.41 -9.01 -15.04
N GLU A 338 -6.81 -10.22 -14.68
CA GLU A 338 -7.06 -11.27 -15.68
C GLU A 338 -8.12 -10.86 -16.68
N THR A 339 -9.24 -10.30 -16.20
CA THR A 339 -10.34 -9.85 -17.06
C THR A 339 -9.87 -8.79 -18.04
N GLU A 340 -9.23 -7.75 -17.54
CA GLU A 340 -8.86 -6.59 -18.35
C GLU A 340 -7.67 -6.90 -19.29
N LEU A 341 -6.70 -7.69 -18.84
CA LEU A 341 -5.58 -8.08 -19.69
C LEU A 341 -5.98 -9.05 -20.80
N ARG A 342 -6.92 -9.98 -20.53
CA ARG A 342 -7.49 -10.87 -21.55
C ARG A 342 -8.27 -10.10 -22.60
N ALA A 343 -9.00 -9.03 -22.21
CA ALA A 343 -9.69 -8.15 -23.16
C ALA A 343 -8.72 -7.46 -24.13
N CYS A 344 -7.44 -7.33 -23.75
CA CYS A 344 -6.37 -6.83 -24.62
C CYS A 344 -5.60 -7.94 -25.35
N GLY A 345 -6.05 -9.18 -25.34
CA GLY A 345 -5.37 -10.32 -25.97
C GLY A 345 -4.30 -10.97 -25.11
N GLY A 346 -4.23 -10.63 -23.82
CA GLY A 346 -3.29 -11.22 -22.86
C GLY A 346 -3.56 -12.70 -22.61
N GLN A 347 -2.49 -13.48 -22.50
CA GLN A 347 -2.54 -14.92 -22.22
C GLN A 347 -2.05 -15.18 -20.79
N LEU A 348 -2.98 -15.37 -19.87
CA LEU A 348 -2.70 -15.60 -18.47
C LEU A 348 -3.81 -16.40 -17.80
N GLU A 349 -3.45 -17.15 -16.77
CA GLU A 349 -4.36 -17.94 -15.96
C GLU A 349 -3.93 -17.97 -14.50
N SER A 350 -4.88 -18.12 -13.58
CA SER A 350 -4.60 -18.26 -12.16
C SER A 350 -5.24 -19.50 -11.58
N GLU A 351 -4.50 -20.18 -10.70
CA GLU A 351 -4.99 -21.29 -9.89
C GLU A 351 -4.53 -21.05 -8.43
N GLY A 352 -5.50 -20.91 -7.51
CA GLY A 352 -5.21 -20.53 -6.14
C GLY A 352 -4.47 -19.19 -6.06
N GLY A 353 -3.27 -19.21 -5.51
CA GLY A 353 -2.36 -18.06 -5.42
C GLY A 353 -1.26 -18.02 -6.46
N THR A 354 -1.32 -18.87 -7.48
CA THR A 354 -0.34 -18.89 -8.57
C THR A 354 -0.95 -18.29 -9.82
N ILE A 355 -0.23 -17.38 -10.48
CA ILE A 355 -0.61 -16.76 -11.73
C ILE A 355 0.43 -17.10 -12.78
N THR A 356 0.03 -17.72 -13.88
CA THR A 356 0.89 -18.05 -15.01
C THR A 356 0.60 -17.11 -16.17
N ILE A 357 1.61 -16.48 -16.72
CA ILE A 357 1.49 -15.44 -17.74
C ILE A 357 2.41 -15.79 -18.91
N HIS A 358 1.85 -15.88 -20.10
CA HIS A 358 2.61 -16.12 -21.32
C HIS A 358 2.86 -14.81 -22.05
N GLY A 359 4.13 -14.52 -22.32
CA GLY A 359 4.52 -13.31 -23.04
C GLY A 359 3.89 -13.26 -24.45
N CYS A 360 3.22 -12.17 -24.73
CA CYS A 360 2.45 -12.00 -25.96
C CYS A 360 2.44 -10.55 -26.48
N ALA A 361 3.50 -9.78 -26.22
CA ALA A 361 3.56 -8.35 -26.56
C ALA A 361 3.15 -8.03 -28.00
N GLY A 362 3.52 -8.88 -28.96
CA GLY A 362 3.20 -8.71 -30.38
C GLY A 362 1.75 -9.04 -30.75
N ALA A 363 0.97 -9.68 -29.85
CA ALA A 363 -0.42 -10.04 -30.06
C ALA A 363 -1.40 -9.14 -29.29
N LEU A 364 -0.90 -8.24 -28.45
CA LEU A 364 -1.73 -7.31 -27.69
C LEU A 364 -2.42 -6.29 -28.60
N HIS A 365 -3.68 -5.99 -28.29
CA HIS A 365 -4.53 -5.08 -29.08
C HIS A 365 -5.39 -4.20 -28.16
N ALA A 366 -5.95 -3.14 -28.71
CA ALA A 366 -6.94 -2.35 -27.99
C ALA A 366 -8.24 -3.18 -27.78
N PRO A 367 -8.89 -3.03 -26.61
CA PRO A 367 -10.11 -3.76 -26.29
C PRO A 367 -11.29 -3.22 -27.09
N GLU A 368 -12.34 -4.04 -27.28
CA GLU A 368 -13.60 -3.63 -27.92
C GLU A 368 -14.48 -2.74 -27.03
N GLN A 369 -14.35 -2.88 -25.72
CA GLN A 369 -15.06 -2.10 -24.70
C GLN A 369 -14.07 -1.42 -23.76
N PRO A 370 -14.45 -0.30 -23.10
CA PRO A 370 -13.61 0.31 -22.10
C PRO A 370 -13.24 -0.68 -20.98
N LEU A 371 -11.96 -0.69 -20.62
CA LEU A 371 -11.44 -1.45 -19.48
C LEU A 371 -11.95 -0.86 -18.17
N SER A 372 -12.21 -1.69 -17.18
CA SER A 372 -12.65 -1.25 -15.86
C SER A 372 -11.44 -1.01 -14.95
N GLY A 373 -11.45 0.10 -14.22
CA GLY A 373 -10.52 0.35 -13.11
C GLY A 373 -10.86 -0.42 -11.83
N HIS A 374 -12.00 -1.14 -11.79
CA HIS A 374 -12.45 -1.95 -10.63
C HIS A 374 -12.42 -1.22 -9.29
N ASN A 375 -12.57 0.11 -9.31
CA ASN A 375 -12.38 0.97 -8.13
C ASN A 375 -11.03 0.70 -7.41
N ASP A 376 -9.99 0.29 -8.15
CA ASP A 376 -8.66 -0.01 -7.62
C ASP A 376 -7.58 0.77 -8.38
N HIS A 377 -6.86 1.60 -7.64
CA HIS A 377 -5.81 2.46 -8.20
C HIS A 377 -4.69 1.67 -8.88
N ARG A 378 -4.37 0.47 -8.38
CA ARG A 378 -3.31 -0.36 -8.97
C ARG A 378 -3.73 -0.99 -10.30
N VAL A 379 -5.01 -1.32 -10.44
CA VAL A 379 -5.57 -1.77 -11.73
C VAL A 379 -5.46 -0.64 -12.75
N VAL A 380 -5.97 0.55 -12.43
CA VAL A 380 -5.91 1.71 -13.33
C VAL A 380 -4.48 2.03 -13.76
N MET A 381 -3.54 2.11 -12.80
CA MET A 381 -2.15 2.45 -13.10
C MET A 381 -1.45 1.36 -13.91
N SER A 382 -1.75 0.07 -13.67
CA SER A 382 -1.23 -1.05 -14.46
C SER A 382 -1.71 -1.00 -15.91
N LEU A 383 -2.98 -0.71 -16.12
CA LEU A 383 -3.56 -0.56 -17.47
C LEU A 383 -2.96 0.64 -18.21
N ALA A 384 -2.69 1.74 -17.51
CA ALA A 384 -2.00 2.89 -18.11
C ALA A 384 -0.54 2.54 -18.51
N VAL A 385 0.17 1.75 -17.69
CA VAL A 385 1.49 1.22 -18.05
C VAL A 385 1.42 0.33 -19.28
N LEU A 386 0.42 -0.57 -19.35
CA LEU A 386 0.19 -1.41 -20.53
C LEU A 386 -0.02 -0.57 -21.79
N ALA A 387 -0.87 0.47 -21.73
CA ALA A 387 -1.12 1.39 -22.84
C ALA A 387 0.18 1.98 -23.41
N LEU A 388 1.03 2.50 -22.53
CA LEU A 388 2.28 3.15 -22.92
C LEU A 388 3.33 2.14 -23.40
N ALA A 389 3.49 1.02 -22.72
CA ALA A 389 4.49 0.01 -23.05
C ALA A 389 4.18 -0.71 -24.35
N ALA A 390 2.93 -1.14 -24.55
CA ALA A 390 2.49 -1.81 -25.77
C ALA A 390 2.18 -0.83 -26.93
N GLY A 391 2.08 0.47 -26.67
CA GLY A 391 1.73 1.48 -27.67
C GLY A 391 0.28 1.44 -28.11
N LEU A 392 -0.59 1.06 -27.20
CA LEU A 392 -2.03 0.96 -27.41
C LEU A 392 -2.75 2.24 -26.94
N ALA A 393 -3.93 2.50 -27.49
CA ALA A 393 -4.87 3.47 -26.92
C ALA A 393 -5.90 2.70 -26.08
N LEU A 394 -5.83 2.82 -24.76
CA LEU A 394 -6.70 2.08 -23.86
C LEU A 394 -7.72 2.99 -23.20
N PRO A 395 -9.02 2.83 -23.47
CA PRO A 395 -10.08 3.46 -22.71
C PRO A 395 -10.22 2.78 -21.36
N ILE A 396 -10.15 3.57 -20.27
CA ILE A 396 -10.21 3.07 -18.88
C ILE A 396 -11.31 3.82 -18.15
N SER A 397 -12.28 3.11 -17.62
CA SER A 397 -13.35 3.65 -16.79
C SER A 397 -12.98 3.58 -15.30
N GLY A 398 -13.53 4.50 -14.49
CA GLY A 398 -13.27 4.52 -13.04
C GLY A 398 -11.85 4.95 -12.67
N ALA A 399 -11.19 5.74 -13.53
CA ALA A 399 -9.82 6.18 -13.33
C ALA A 399 -9.62 7.08 -12.10
N GLU A 400 -10.69 7.64 -11.51
CA GLU A 400 -10.64 8.39 -10.23
C GLU A 400 -10.14 7.55 -9.05
N ALA A 401 -10.06 6.23 -9.19
CA ALA A 401 -9.52 5.34 -8.17
C ALA A 401 -8.05 5.65 -7.82
N ILE A 402 -7.28 6.26 -8.75
CA ILE A 402 -5.90 6.70 -8.49
C ILE A 402 -5.80 7.65 -7.29
N ALA A 403 -6.86 8.42 -7.00
CA ALA A 403 -6.90 9.34 -5.87
C ALA A 403 -6.71 8.66 -4.49
N LYS A 404 -6.82 7.32 -4.41
CA LYS A 404 -6.57 6.56 -3.18
C LYS A 404 -5.08 6.50 -2.80
N SER A 405 -4.16 6.64 -3.77
CA SER A 405 -2.73 6.49 -3.53
C SER A 405 -1.85 7.48 -4.27
N TRP A 406 -2.10 7.75 -5.54
CA TRP A 406 -1.34 8.68 -6.37
C TRP A 406 -2.29 9.55 -7.19
N PRO A 407 -2.87 10.62 -6.58
CA PRO A 407 -3.93 11.42 -7.20
C PRO A 407 -3.57 12.03 -8.55
N ASP A 408 -2.32 12.42 -8.73
CA ASP A 408 -1.77 13.07 -9.93
C ASP A 408 -1.02 12.11 -10.86
N PHE A 409 -1.19 10.78 -10.72
CA PHE A 409 -0.50 9.78 -11.53
C PHE A 409 -0.65 10.03 -13.05
N LEU A 410 -1.85 10.30 -13.52
CA LEU A 410 -2.10 10.54 -14.96
C LEU A 410 -1.37 11.78 -15.47
N GLU A 411 -1.21 12.81 -14.65
CA GLU A 411 -0.41 13.98 -14.98
C GLU A 411 1.09 13.66 -14.90
N ALA A 412 1.50 12.89 -13.90
CA ALA A 412 2.90 12.52 -13.67
C ALA A 412 3.50 11.67 -14.80
N ILE A 413 2.69 10.91 -15.55
CA ILE A 413 3.16 10.12 -16.70
C ILE A 413 3.23 10.90 -18.02
N LYS A 414 2.59 12.08 -18.14
CA LYS A 414 2.62 12.90 -19.36
C LYS A 414 4.05 13.29 -19.78
N PRO A 415 4.95 13.73 -18.89
CA PRO A 415 6.34 13.99 -19.25
C PRO A 415 7.06 12.77 -19.83
N LEU A 416 6.63 11.54 -19.49
CA LEU A 416 7.20 10.31 -20.05
C LEU A 416 6.71 10.00 -21.49
N GLY A 417 5.78 10.78 -22.03
CA GLY A 417 5.24 10.59 -23.37
C GLY A 417 3.83 10.05 -23.43
N ALA A 418 3.13 10.04 -22.29
CA ALA A 418 1.71 9.73 -22.25
C ALA A 418 0.86 10.89 -22.78
N GLU A 419 -0.23 10.55 -23.45
CA GLU A 419 -1.37 11.42 -23.69
C GLU A 419 -2.57 10.84 -22.98
N VAL A 420 -3.25 11.68 -22.21
CA VAL A 420 -4.44 11.30 -21.44
C VAL A 420 -5.58 12.20 -21.85
N GLU A 421 -6.59 11.60 -22.45
CA GLU A 421 -7.83 12.26 -22.86
C GLU A 421 -8.93 11.92 -21.86
N HIS A 422 -9.62 12.91 -21.33
CA HIS A 422 -10.81 12.70 -20.49
C HIS A 422 -12.03 12.50 -21.39
N VAL A 423 -12.73 11.40 -21.17
CA VAL A 423 -13.99 11.09 -21.86
C VAL A 423 -15.11 11.61 -21.00
N GLY A 424 -15.83 12.60 -21.49
CA GLY A 424 -16.92 13.28 -20.77
C GLY A 424 -18.21 12.47 -20.68
#